data_78541a6ee6eace67e81f7680e79f59a6
#
_entry.id   78541a6ee6eace67e81f7680e79f59a6
#
_cell.length_a   1.000
_cell.length_b   1.000
_cell.length_c   1.000
_cell.angle_alpha   90.00
_cell.angle_beta   90.00
_cell.angle_gamma   90.00
#
_symmetry.space_group_name_H-M   'P 1'
#
loop_
_entity.id
_entity.type
_entity.pdbx_description
1 polymer ?
#
loop_
_entity_poly.entity_id
_entity_poly.type
_entity_poly.pdbx_seq_one_letter_code
_entity_poly.pdbx_strand_id
1 'polypeptide(L)'
;KLKGYIVHGSRWLSIFITLMLMVGGIDLVLVELSFEHPAYVAPNLPRWLFQTAIPLGFFIITLHLLSKMKKNIFSIEGLVFLLVSVGFLFFHDFFRENSFIIYTAIALFIVAILNGAPIFIILSGFAILFFWYDYVPISAVIAESYRIVVSPHLATIPLFTLAGYFLAESKASDRLISVFKASFGWLPGGTPVIVLLICGFFTALTGGSGVTILALGGLLFPMLSKDGYNKNFSLGLITASGSIGLLFPPSLPLILYGVTAGISIKSIFLAGIIPGVFLIIILSIWSYFSGEVKHIEINKFDFRLALKTSWETKWELFIPI
;
A
#
# COMPACT_ATOMS: atom_id res chain seq x y z
N LYS A 1 -27.00 -7.67 18.69
CA LYS A 1 -26.18 -7.48 19.91
C LYS A 1 -24.73 -7.96 19.69
N LEU A 2 -24.51 -9.18 19.17
CA LEU A 2 -23.15 -9.74 18.94
C LEU A 2 -22.25 -8.82 18.09
N LYS A 3 -22.76 -8.27 16.98
CA LYS A 3 -22.01 -7.33 16.09
C LYS A 3 -21.54 -6.06 16.82
N GLY A 4 -22.31 -5.59 17.82
CA GLY A 4 -21.92 -4.46 18.66
C GLY A 4 -20.70 -4.78 19.54
N TYR A 5 -20.71 -5.92 20.24
CA TYR A 5 -19.60 -6.34 21.10
C TYR A 5 -18.29 -6.56 20.32
N ILE A 6 -18.37 -7.15 19.12
CA ILE A 6 -17.21 -7.42 18.29
C ILE A 6 -16.56 -6.10 17.79
N VAL A 7 -17.37 -5.12 17.39
CA VAL A 7 -16.87 -3.78 16.99
C VAL A 7 -16.23 -3.04 18.17
N HIS A 8 -16.80 -3.18 19.37
CA HIS A 8 -16.19 -2.62 20.59
C HIS A 8 -14.87 -3.31 20.93
N GLY A 9 -14.79 -4.63 20.85
CA GLY A 9 -13.54 -5.38 21.05
C GLY A 9 -12.43 -4.98 20.10
N SER A 10 -12.72 -4.81 18.81
CA SER A 10 -11.77 -4.34 17.81
C SER A 10 -11.22 -2.92 18.12
N ARG A 11 -12.05 -2.02 18.66
CA ARG A 11 -11.61 -0.66 19.07
C ARG A 11 -10.71 -0.72 20.30
N TRP A 12 -11.02 -1.56 21.28
CA TRP A 12 -10.17 -1.74 22.46
C TRP A 12 -8.81 -2.33 22.08
N LEU A 13 -8.79 -3.33 21.18
CA LEU A 13 -7.55 -3.87 20.64
C LEU A 13 -6.72 -2.79 19.94
N SER A 14 -7.36 -1.88 19.19
CA SER A 14 -6.70 -0.77 18.54
C SER A 14 -6.04 0.19 19.55
N ILE A 15 -6.74 0.50 20.66
CA ILE A 15 -6.21 1.34 21.74
C ILE A 15 -5.00 0.65 22.40
N PHE A 16 -5.10 -0.65 22.68
CA PHE A 16 -4.01 -1.42 23.28
C PHE A 16 -2.75 -1.38 22.41
N ILE A 17 -2.88 -1.68 21.11
CA ILE A 17 -1.74 -1.67 20.19
C ILE A 17 -1.12 -0.27 20.08
N THR A 18 -1.94 0.78 19.99
CA THR A 18 -1.39 2.16 19.92
C THR A 18 -0.70 2.58 21.23
N LEU A 19 -1.17 2.12 22.37
CA LEU A 19 -0.47 2.32 23.66
C LEU A 19 0.85 1.58 23.70
N MET A 20 0.92 0.33 23.23
CA MET A 20 2.17 -0.43 23.15
C MET A 20 3.19 0.25 22.24
N LEU A 21 2.75 0.73 21.08
CA LEU A 21 3.59 1.47 20.15
C LEU A 21 4.07 2.82 20.75
N MET A 22 3.21 3.49 21.52
CA MET A 22 3.60 4.70 22.24
C MET A 22 4.70 4.42 23.27
N VAL A 23 4.53 3.38 24.10
CA VAL A 23 5.52 2.97 25.10
C VAL A 23 6.84 2.59 24.40
N GLY A 24 6.82 1.74 23.38
CA GLY A 24 8.01 1.40 22.61
C GLY A 24 8.68 2.60 21.95
N GLY A 25 7.89 3.61 21.55
CA GLY A 25 8.43 4.89 21.06
C GLY A 25 9.12 5.73 22.14
N ILE A 26 8.57 5.75 23.35
CA ILE A 26 9.22 6.40 24.50
C ILE A 26 10.53 5.68 24.82
N ASP A 27 10.53 4.35 24.88
CA ASP A 27 11.74 3.56 25.13
C ASP A 27 12.82 3.83 24.10
N LEU A 28 12.46 3.93 22.80
CA LEU A 28 13.40 4.28 21.74
C LEU A 28 14.08 5.65 22.00
N VAL A 29 13.30 6.65 22.38
CA VAL A 29 13.83 8.00 22.70
C VAL A 29 14.72 7.96 23.95
N LEU A 30 14.31 7.22 24.98
CA LEU A 30 15.11 7.09 26.21
C LEU A 30 16.43 6.38 25.95
N VAL A 31 16.45 5.35 25.12
CA VAL A 31 17.68 4.67 24.70
C VAL A 31 18.60 5.63 23.94
N GLU A 32 18.09 6.43 23.02
CA GLU A 32 18.90 7.40 22.28
C GLU A 32 19.46 8.49 23.20
N LEU A 33 18.69 8.93 24.20
CA LEU A 33 19.14 9.91 25.21
C LEU A 33 20.22 9.36 26.18
N SER A 34 20.27 8.03 26.34
CA SER A 34 21.25 7.38 27.21
C SER A 34 22.64 7.27 26.59
N PHE A 35 22.79 7.50 25.28
CA PHE A 35 24.12 7.52 24.67
C PHE A 35 24.92 8.79 25.03
N GLU A 36 26.17 8.63 25.40
CA GLU A 36 27.10 9.73 25.71
C GLU A 36 27.31 10.69 24.54
N HIS A 37 27.19 10.15 23.30
CA HIS A 37 27.30 10.91 22.05
C HIS A 37 26.03 10.77 21.26
N PRO A 38 25.06 11.71 21.41
CA PRO A 38 23.82 11.65 20.65
C PRO A 38 24.08 11.79 19.15
N ALA A 39 23.40 10.99 18.35
CA ALA A 39 23.48 11.13 16.90
C ALA A 39 22.72 12.39 16.45
N TYR A 40 23.28 13.10 15.48
CA TYR A 40 22.71 14.32 14.90
C TYR A 40 22.18 14.05 13.49
N VAL A 41 21.02 14.58 13.16
CA VAL A 41 20.45 14.58 11.81
C VAL A 41 20.98 15.76 10.99
N ALA A 42 21.19 16.90 11.66
CA ALA A 42 21.76 18.11 11.10
C ALA A 42 22.59 18.83 12.19
N PRO A 43 23.44 19.81 11.86
CA PRO A 43 24.17 20.56 12.86
C PRO A 43 23.25 21.11 13.95
N ASN A 44 23.53 20.75 15.20
CA ASN A 44 22.76 21.12 16.41
C ASN A 44 21.33 20.52 16.51
N LEU A 45 20.95 19.55 15.66
CA LEU A 45 19.65 18.89 15.73
C LEU A 45 19.83 17.40 16.06
N PRO A 46 19.68 17.01 17.35
CA PRO A 46 19.87 15.63 17.78
C PRO A 46 18.72 14.74 17.26
N ARG A 47 19.06 13.47 16.96
CA ARG A 47 18.13 12.50 16.38
C ARG A 47 16.93 12.23 17.27
N TRP A 48 17.10 12.18 18.59
CA TRP A 48 16.02 11.92 19.54
C TRP A 48 14.87 12.92 19.41
N LEU A 49 15.14 14.18 19.00
CA LEU A 49 14.11 15.19 18.80
C LEU A 49 13.12 14.77 17.70
N PHE A 50 13.61 14.20 16.60
CA PHE A 50 12.75 13.70 15.52
C PHE A 50 12.06 12.40 15.93
N GLN A 51 12.70 11.55 16.70
CA GLN A 51 12.12 10.32 17.22
C GLN A 51 10.93 10.58 18.14
N THR A 52 10.90 11.70 18.88
CA THR A 52 9.76 12.08 19.74
C THR A 52 8.45 12.25 18.98
N ALA A 53 8.51 12.51 17.67
CA ALA A 53 7.30 12.58 16.85
C ALA A 53 6.51 11.26 16.84
N ILE A 54 7.18 10.11 17.01
CA ILE A 54 6.55 8.78 17.00
C ILE A 54 5.64 8.58 18.23
N PRO A 55 6.14 8.66 19.49
CA PRO A 55 5.29 8.49 20.64
C PRO A 55 4.21 9.58 20.72
N LEU A 56 4.48 10.82 20.30
CA LEU A 56 3.47 11.88 20.22
C LEU A 56 2.38 11.53 19.20
N GLY A 57 2.73 11.01 18.04
CA GLY A 57 1.77 10.57 17.04
C GLY A 57 0.85 9.45 17.56
N PHE A 58 1.42 8.42 18.19
CA PHE A 58 0.63 7.34 18.79
C PHE A 58 -0.20 7.81 19.99
N PHE A 59 0.27 8.76 20.77
CA PHE A 59 -0.51 9.41 21.81
C PHE A 59 -1.75 10.11 21.25
N ILE A 60 -1.60 10.90 20.19
CA ILE A 60 -2.71 11.58 19.52
C ILE A 60 -3.71 10.57 18.95
N ILE A 61 -3.24 9.49 18.32
CA ILE A 61 -4.09 8.43 17.79
C ILE A 61 -4.87 7.76 18.92
N THR A 62 -4.21 7.45 20.03
CA THR A 62 -4.84 6.86 21.22
C THR A 62 -5.94 7.76 21.77
N LEU A 63 -5.65 9.07 21.95
CA LEU A 63 -6.65 10.04 22.38
C LEU A 63 -7.84 10.13 21.42
N HIS A 64 -7.58 10.10 20.11
CA HIS A 64 -8.64 10.10 19.11
C HIS A 64 -9.52 8.85 19.19
N LEU A 65 -8.92 7.68 19.35
CA LEU A 65 -9.67 6.43 19.54
C LEU A 65 -10.50 6.45 20.83
N LEU A 66 -9.93 6.91 21.94
CA LEU A 66 -10.64 7.08 23.20
C LEU A 66 -11.80 8.09 23.09
N SER A 67 -11.60 9.19 22.39
CA SER A 67 -12.66 10.20 22.21
C SER A 67 -13.89 9.66 21.47
N LYS A 68 -13.70 8.70 20.56
CA LYS A 68 -14.81 8.00 19.87
C LYS A 68 -15.55 7.01 20.78
N MET A 69 -14.99 6.68 21.94
CA MET A 69 -15.56 5.72 22.89
C MET A 69 -16.13 6.35 24.15
N LYS A 70 -16.28 7.68 24.22
CA LYS A 70 -16.67 8.46 25.42
C LYS A 70 -17.77 7.88 26.27
N LYS A 71 -18.77 7.18 25.69
CA LYS A 71 -19.85 6.53 26.43
C LYS A 71 -19.46 5.19 27.09
N ASN A 72 -18.40 4.55 26.63
CA ASN A 72 -18.05 3.17 27.02
C ASN A 72 -16.71 3.07 27.77
N ILE A 73 -15.97 4.17 27.97
CA ILE A 73 -14.66 4.16 28.68
C ILE A 73 -14.87 3.72 30.13
N PHE A 74 -15.94 4.17 30.78
CA PHE A 74 -16.28 3.82 32.16
C PHE A 74 -17.22 2.60 32.25
N SER A 75 -17.44 1.87 31.15
CA SER A 75 -18.14 0.58 31.20
C SER A 75 -17.26 -0.47 31.88
N ILE A 76 -17.89 -1.50 32.41
CA ILE A 76 -17.20 -2.66 33.01
C ILE A 76 -16.18 -3.24 31.98
N GLU A 77 -16.56 -3.30 30.71
CA GLU A 77 -15.71 -3.78 29.60
C GLU A 77 -14.45 -2.89 29.44
N GLY A 78 -14.59 -1.57 29.50
CA GLY A 78 -13.48 -0.64 29.41
C GLY A 78 -12.52 -0.74 30.60
N LEU A 79 -13.05 -0.87 31.80
CA LEU A 79 -12.26 -1.09 33.02
C LEU A 79 -11.48 -2.41 32.99
N VAL A 80 -12.15 -3.50 32.60
CA VAL A 80 -11.51 -4.82 32.43
C VAL A 80 -10.39 -4.74 31.39
N PHE A 81 -10.65 -4.10 30.26
CA PHE A 81 -9.65 -3.96 29.18
C PHE A 81 -8.43 -3.13 29.66
N LEU A 82 -8.67 -2.05 30.39
CA LEU A 82 -7.61 -1.20 30.92
C LEU A 82 -6.76 -1.97 31.95
N LEU A 83 -7.39 -2.76 32.82
CA LEU A 83 -6.72 -3.65 33.75
C LEU A 83 -5.89 -4.72 33.04
N VAL A 84 -6.42 -5.33 31.98
CA VAL A 84 -5.69 -6.32 31.17
C VAL A 84 -4.50 -5.67 30.47
N SER A 85 -4.66 -4.46 29.93
CA SER A 85 -3.57 -3.72 29.26
C SER A 85 -2.46 -3.35 30.21
N VAL A 86 -2.80 -2.84 31.40
CA VAL A 86 -1.85 -2.52 32.46
C VAL A 86 -1.22 -3.79 33.01
N GLY A 87 -2.02 -4.83 33.23
CA GLY A 87 -1.52 -6.13 33.68
C GLY A 87 -0.53 -6.75 32.71
N PHE A 88 -0.78 -6.64 31.40
CA PHE A 88 0.17 -7.11 30.39
C PHE A 88 1.51 -6.36 30.44
N LEU A 89 1.53 -5.04 30.70
CA LEU A 89 2.76 -4.27 30.83
C LEU A 89 3.65 -4.74 32.00
N PHE A 90 3.01 -5.17 33.13
CA PHE A 90 3.74 -5.60 34.31
C PHE A 90 4.05 -7.10 34.38
N PHE A 91 3.21 -7.93 33.76
CA PHE A 91 3.29 -9.39 33.85
C PHE A 91 3.59 -10.06 32.51
N HIS A 92 4.15 -9.33 31.54
CA HIS A 92 4.38 -9.82 30.19
C HIS A 92 5.25 -11.10 30.14
N ASP A 93 6.22 -11.25 31.06
CA ASP A 93 7.09 -12.44 31.10
C ASP A 93 6.34 -13.69 31.53
N PHE A 94 5.43 -13.58 32.50
CA PHE A 94 4.57 -14.67 32.93
C PHE A 94 3.66 -15.19 31.79
N PHE A 95 3.18 -14.29 30.96
CA PHE A 95 2.31 -14.66 29.84
C PHE A 95 3.09 -15.28 28.66
N ARG A 96 4.37 -15.05 28.55
CA ARG A 96 5.21 -15.51 27.45
C ARG A 96 5.46 -17.02 27.46
N GLU A 97 5.59 -17.63 28.64
CA GLU A 97 5.85 -19.07 28.76
C GLU A 97 4.69 -19.95 28.33
N ASN A 98 3.49 -19.37 28.19
CA ASN A 98 2.30 -20.12 27.87
C ASN A 98 1.93 -19.97 26.38
N SER A 99 2.25 -20.99 25.58
CA SER A 99 1.94 -21.06 24.14
C SER A 99 0.45 -20.87 23.82
N PHE A 100 -0.45 -21.17 24.75
CA PHE A 100 -1.89 -20.96 24.56
C PHE A 100 -2.24 -19.48 24.36
N ILE A 101 -1.49 -18.59 24.97
CA ILE A 101 -1.72 -17.14 24.90
C ILE A 101 -1.41 -16.60 23.51
N ILE A 102 -0.34 -17.07 22.85
CA ILE A 102 -0.01 -16.65 21.49
C ILE A 102 -1.09 -17.10 20.50
N TYR A 103 -1.57 -18.34 20.60
CA TYR A 103 -2.65 -18.82 19.72
C TYR A 103 -3.94 -18.04 19.94
N THR A 104 -4.27 -17.71 21.20
CA THR A 104 -5.43 -16.90 21.53
C THR A 104 -5.31 -15.48 20.97
N ALA A 105 -4.13 -14.87 21.06
CA ALA A 105 -3.86 -13.54 20.51
C ALA A 105 -3.97 -13.55 18.97
N ILE A 106 -3.42 -14.55 18.29
CA ILE A 106 -3.57 -14.73 16.85
C ILE A 106 -5.05 -14.86 16.46
N ALA A 107 -5.81 -15.66 17.17
CA ALA A 107 -7.25 -15.82 16.94
C ALA A 107 -8.01 -14.49 17.11
N LEU A 108 -7.67 -13.69 18.12
CA LEU A 108 -8.24 -12.35 18.34
C LEU A 108 -7.92 -11.40 17.19
N PHE A 109 -6.69 -11.42 16.66
CA PHE A 109 -6.33 -10.63 15.49
C PHE A 109 -7.09 -11.05 14.24
N ILE A 110 -7.27 -12.35 14.01
CA ILE A 110 -8.08 -12.87 12.88
C ILE A 110 -9.53 -12.38 13.01
N VAL A 111 -10.12 -12.46 14.20
CA VAL A 111 -11.46 -11.93 14.46
C VAL A 111 -11.52 -10.43 14.23
N ALA A 112 -10.49 -9.67 14.63
CA ALA A 112 -10.41 -8.23 14.39
C ALA A 112 -10.33 -7.89 12.89
N ILE A 113 -9.59 -8.68 12.08
CA ILE A 113 -9.53 -8.55 10.62
C ILE A 113 -10.93 -8.71 10.02
N LEU A 114 -11.62 -9.77 10.36
CA LEU A 114 -12.97 -10.06 9.84
C LEU A 114 -14.00 -8.97 10.22
N ASN A 115 -13.72 -8.20 11.26
CA ASN A 115 -14.56 -7.09 11.71
C ASN A 115 -14.12 -5.72 11.23
N GLY A 116 -13.18 -5.67 10.29
CA GLY A 116 -12.73 -4.42 9.65
C GLY A 116 -11.86 -3.55 10.55
N ALA A 117 -11.05 -4.12 11.43
CA ALA A 117 -10.03 -3.39 12.14
C ALA A 117 -9.04 -2.73 11.16
N PRO A 118 -8.51 -1.54 11.47
CA PRO A 118 -7.53 -0.88 10.60
C PRO A 118 -6.30 -1.75 10.35
N ILE A 119 -5.86 -1.84 9.09
CA ILE A 119 -4.76 -2.72 8.67
C ILE A 119 -3.49 -2.44 9.47
N PHE A 120 -3.18 -1.16 9.76
CA PHE A 120 -1.97 -0.81 10.52
C PHE A 120 -2.00 -1.37 11.95
N ILE A 121 -3.16 -1.44 12.60
CA ILE A 121 -3.32 -2.03 13.94
C ILE A 121 -3.01 -3.52 13.90
N ILE A 122 -3.48 -4.20 12.87
CA ILE A 122 -3.29 -5.64 12.72
C ILE A 122 -1.82 -5.96 12.46
N LEU A 123 -1.20 -5.26 11.51
CA LEU A 123 0.22 -5.46 11.18
C LEU A 123 1.12 -5.12 12.36
N SER A 124 0.87 -3.98 13.03
CA SER A 124 1.63 -3.60 14.22
C SER A 124 1.41 -4.56 15.38
N GLY A 125 0.17 -5.05 15.55
CA GLY A 125 -0.17 -6.01 16.58
C GLY A 125 0.53 -7.35 16.39
N PHE A 126 0.57 -7.89 15.18
CA PHE A 126 1.35 -9.08 14.87
C PHE A 126 2.85 -8.85 15.07
N ALA A 127 3.39 -7.71 14.64
CA ALA A 127 4.78 -7.38 14.86
C ALA A 127 5.13 -7.36 16.36
N ILE A 128 4.33 -6.64 17.17
CA ILE A 128 4.51 -6.61 18.63
C ILE A 128 4.42 -8.02 19.24
N LEU A 129 3.42 -8.81 18.81
CA LEU A 129 3.19 -10.15 19.34
C LEU A 129 4.38 -11.08 19.06
N PHE A 130 4.89 -11.11 17.83
CA PHE A 130 6.01 -11.98 17.45
C PHE A 130 7.32 -11.52 18.06
N PHE A 131 7.63 -10.22 18.06
CA PHE A 131 8.82 -9.68 18.71
C PHE A 131 8.80 -9.98 20.21
N TRP A 132 7.65 -9.76 20.86
CA TRP A 132 7.49 -10.08 22.28
C TRP A 132 7.69 -11.57 22.54
N TYR A 133 7.16 -12.46 21.69
CA TYR A 133 7.34 -13.90 21.82
C TYR A 133 8.81 -14.31 21.69
N ASP A 134 9.54 -13.71 20.77
CA ASP A 134 10.97 -13.97 20.50
C ASP A 134 11.93 -13.21 21.46
N TYR A 135 11.44 -12.71 22.60
CA TYR A 135 12.24 -11.95 23.58
C TYR A 135 12.87 -10.67 23.04
N VAL A 136 12.33 -10.10 21.96
CA VAL A 136 12.76 -8.84 21.40
C VAL A 136 11.93 -7.70 22.01
N PRO A 137 12.55 -6.60 22.47
CA PRO A 137 11.81 -5.47 23.05
C PRO A 137 10.91 -4.79 22.01
N ILE A 138 9.76 -4.27 22.47
CA ILE A 138 8.78 -3.58 21.61
C ILE A 138 9.39 -2.35 20.91
N SER A 139 10.36 -1.69 21.56
CA SER A 139 11.12 -0.59 20.96
C SER A 139 11.84 -0.97 19.66
N ALA A 140 12.17 -2.25 19.45
CA ALA A 140 12.76 -2.71 18.20
C ALA A 140 11.77 -2.61 17.00
N VAL A 141 10.46 -2.83 17.22
CA VAL A 141 9.43 -2.61 16.20
C VAL A 141 9.40 -1.14 15.78
N ILE A 142 9.51 -0.24 16.75
CA ILE A 142 9.53 1.20 16.50
C ILE A 142 10.84 1.64 15.85
N ALA A 143 11.98 1.10 16.29
CA ALA A 143 13.28 1.39 15.69
C ALA A 143 13.31 0.99 14.21
N GLU A 144 12.78 -0.17 13.87
CA GLU A 144 12.68 -0.65 12.50
C GLU A 144 11.71 0.22 11.66
N SER A 145 10.58 0.60 12.24
CA SER A 145 9.65 1.52 11.59
C SER A 145 10.30 2.89 11.33
N TYR A 146 11.06 3.42 12.29
CA TYR A 146 11.82 4.66 12.13
C TYR A 146 12.88 4.53 11.04
N ARG A 147 13.63 3.42 11.02
CA ARG A 147 14.64 3.12 10.00
C ARG A 147 14.06 3.18 8.59
N ILE A 148 12.88 2.61 8.40
CA ILE A 148 12.18 2.64 7.11
C ILE A 148 11.75 4.07 6.77
N VAL A 149 11.13 4.79 7.70
CA VAL A 149 10.60 6.15 7.46
C VAL A 149 11.70 7.16 7.10
N VAL A 150 12.87 7.08 7.72
CA VAL A 150 14.00 7.99 7.41
C VAL A 150 14.82 7.52 6.21
N SER A 151 14.47 6.40 5.58
CA SER A 151 15.15 5.92 4.38
C SER A 151 14.98 6.92 3.23
N PRO A 152 16.07 7.34 2.55
CA PRO A 152 15.98 8.24 1.39
C PRO A 152 15.06 7.71 0.30
N HIS A 153 14.95 6.39 0.17
CA HIS A 153 14.08 5.74 -0.83
C HIS A 153 12.59 5.95 -0.53
N LEU A 154 12.20 6.14 0.73
CA LEU A 154 10.79 6.35 1.07
C LEU A 154 10.28 7.72 0.60
N ALA A 155 11.15 8.74 0.52
CA ALA A 155 10.81 10.05 -0.02
C ALA A 155 10.41 9.99 -1.52
N THR A 156 10.83 8.97 -2.25
CA THR A 156 10.44 8.77 -3.64
C THR A 156 8.95 8.46 -3.81
N ILE A 157 8.31 7.85 -2.78
CA ILE A 157 6.89 7.47 -2.82
C ILE A 157 5.97 8.67 -3.07
N PRO A 158 5.95 9.72 -2.22
CA PRO A 158 5.08 10.87 -2.46
C PRO A 158 5.46 11.63 -3.73
N LEU A 159 6.74 11.67 -4.10
CA LEU A 159 7.20 12.35 -5.30
C LEU A 159 6.70 11.65 -6.58
N PHE A 160 6.84 10.33 -6.68
CA PHE A 160 6.30 9.57 -7.81
C PHE A 160 4.77 9.61 -7.86
N THR A 161 4.10 9.51 -6.71
CA THR A 161 2.64 9.64 -6.65
C THR A 161 2.19 11.00 -7.16
N LEU A 162 2.86 12.07 -6.76
CA LEU A 162 2.58 13.43 -7.23
C LEU A 162 2.83 13.57 -8.74
N ALA A 163 3.95 13.05 -9.23
CA ALA A 163 4.28 13.07 -10.66
C ALA A 163 3.24 12.29 -11.48
N GLY A 164 2.84 11.10 -11.00
CA GLY A 164 1.80 10.29 -11.62
C GLY A 164 0.43 10.97 -11.62
N TYR A 165 0.09 11.69 -10.56
CA TYR A 165 -1.14 12.49 -10.50
C TYR A 165 -1.13 13.63 -11.52
N PHE A 166 -0.05 14.40 -11.59
CA PHE A 166 0.09 15.45 -12.61
C PHE A 166 0.01 14.88 -14.04
N LEU A 167 0.61 13.72 -14.28
CA LEU A 167 0.52 13.06 -15.58
C LEU A 167 -0.92 12.67 -15.89
N ALA A 168 -1.65 12.12 -14.92
CA ALA A 168 -3.03 11.69 -15.09
C ALA A 168 -3.98 12.86 -15.39
N GLU A 169 -3.83 13.99 -14.70
CA GLU A 169 -4.64 15.19 -14.89
C GLU A 169 -4.25 16.04 -16.11
N SER A 170 -3.10 15.76 -16.70
CA SER A 170 -2.61 16.48 -17.89
C SER A 170 -3.16 15.86 -19.18
N LYS A 171 -2.92 16.53 -20.32
CA LYS A 171 -3.19 15.96 -21.65
C LYS A 171 -2.29 14.78 -22.04
N ALA A 172 -1.36 14.39 -21.18
CA ALA A 172 -0.48 13.25 -21.40
C ALA A 172 -1.27 11.93 -21.47
N SER A 173 -2.32 11.79 -20.64
CA SER A 173 -3.22 10.62 -20.67
C SER A 173 -3.81 10.41 -22.06
N ASP A 174 -4.37 11.46 -22.66
CA ASP A 174 -4.98 11.38 -24.01
C ASP A 174 -3.95 11.05 -25.09
N ARG A 175 -2.73 11.63 -24.98
CA ARG A 175 -1.64 11.36 -25.91
C ARG A 175 -1.16 9.91 -25.82
N LEU A 176 -0.98 9.40 -24.60
CA LEU A 176 -0.61 8.00 -24.39
C LEU A 176 -1.68 7.04 -24.91
N ILE A 177 -2.98 7.32 -24.68
CA ILE A 177 -4.08 6.55 -25.26
C ILE A 177 -3.97 6.54 -26.78
N SER A 178 -3.67 7.68 -27.40
CA SER A 178 -3.52 7.79 -28.86
C SER A 178 -2.34 6.96 -29.40
N VAL A 179 -1.20 6.95 -28.70
CA VAL A 179 -0.04 6.11 -29.06
C VAL A 179 -0.39 4.63 -28.96
N PHE A 180 -0.97 4.19 -27.86
CA PHE A 180 -1.33 2.79 -27.69
C PHE A 180 -2.42 2.35 -28.67
N LYS A 181 -3.39 3.21 -28.99
CA LYS A 181 -4.38 2.96 -30.05
C LYS A 181 -3.73 2.82 -31.44
N ALA A 182 -2.81 3.70 -31.78
CA ALA A 182 -2.11 3.62 -33.07
C ALA A 182 -1.24 2.37 -33.17
N SER A 183 -0.62 1.94 -32.05
CA SER A 183 0.29 0.80 -32.03
C SER A 183 -0.40 -0.55 -31.90
N PHE A 184 -1.49 -0.65 -31.17
CA PHE A 184 -2.15 -1.92 -30.81
C PHE A 184 -3.62 -2.02 -31.23
N GLY A 185 -4.24 -0.95 -31.74
CA GLY A 185 -5.65 -0.93 -32.12
C GLY A 185 -6.01 -1.81 -33.32
N TRP A 186 -5.01 -2.31 -34.03
CA TRP A 186 -5.19 -3.25 -35.14
C TRP A 186 -5.32 -4.72 -34.69
N LEU A 187 -4.98 -5.01 -33.41
CA LEU A 187 -5.11 -6.35 -32.85
C LEU A 187 -6.58 -6.71 -32.63
N PRO A 188 -6.99 -7.96 -32.91
CA PRO A 188 -8.31 -8.46 -32.51
C PRO A 188 -8.41 -8.37 -30.98
N GLY A 189 -9.43 -7.68 -30.45
CA GLY A 189 -9.49 -7.39 -29.01
C GLY A 189 -8.49 -6.34 -28.54
N GLY A 190 -8.06 -5.44 -29.43
CA GLY A 190 -7.02 -4.43 -29.14
C GLY A 190 -7.36 -3.46 -28.01
N THR A 191 -8.64 -3.10 -27.84
CA THR A 191 -9.04 -2.18 -26.77
C THR A 191 -8.74 -2.70 -25.35
N PRO A 192 -9.04 -3.95 -24.99
CA PRO A 192 -8.55 -4.54 -23.73
C PRO A 192 -7.02 -4.51 -23.57
N VAL A 193 -6.27 -4.82 -24.64
CA VAL A 193 -4.79 -4.76 -24.61
C VAL A 193 -4.30 -3.34 -24.33
N ILE A 194 -4.92 -2.35 -24.98
CA ILE A 194 -4.64 -0.93 -24.75
C ILE A 194 -4.89 -0.55 -23.29
N VAL A 195 -6.02 -1.00 -22.71
CA VAL A 195 -6.36 -0.77 -21.31
C VAL A 195 -5.31 -1.36 -20.37
N LEU A 196 -4.88 -2.61 -20.62
CA LEU A 196 -3.83 -3.29 -19.84
C LEU A 196 -2.51 -2.51 -19.88
N LEU A 197 -2.08 -2.08 -21.07
CA LEU A 197 -0.83 -1.35 -21.25
C LEU A 197 -0.86 0.05 -20.61
N ILE A 198 -1.96 0.78 -20.81
CA ILE A 198 -2.11 2.13 -20.25
C ILE A 198 -2.18 2.05 -18.73
N CYS A 199 -3.02 1.18 -18.16
CA CYS A 199 -3.10 1.01 -16.71
C CYS A 199 -1.76 0.55 -16.13
N GLY A 200 -1.08 -0.40 -16.78
CA GLY A 200 0.24 -0.86 -16.37
C GLY A 200 1.26 0.29 -16.33
N PHE A 201 1.33 1.10 -17.37
CA PHE A 201 2.21 2.25 -17.46
C PHE A 201 1.91 3.31 -16.38
N PHE A 202 0.64 3.70 -16.24
CA PHE A 202 0.25 4.71 -15.25
C PHE A 202 0.44 4.21 -13.81
N THR A 203 0.12 2.95 -13.55
CA THR A 203 0.30 2.41 -12.19
C THR A 203 1.77 2.30 -11.80
N ALA A 204 2.65 1.99 -12.76
CA ALA A 204 4.09 2.02 -12.52
C ALA A 204 4.54 3.41 -12.00
N LEU A 205 4.04 4.48 -12.61
CA LEU A 205 4.36 5.86 -12.22
C LEU A 205 3.66 6.32 -10.94
N THR A 206 2.35 6.03 -10.80
CA THR A 206 1.58 6.46 -9.62
C THR A 206 1.87 5.61 -8.39
N GLY A 207 2.37 4.39 -8.59
CA GLY A 207 2.66 3.43 -7.54
C GLY A 207 1.44 2.87 -6.82
N GLY A 208 0.23 3.21 -7.25
CA GLY A 208 -1.01 2.77 -6.62
C GLY A 208 -2.12 2.43 -7.61
N SER A 209 -2.61 1.18 -7.59
CA SER A 209 -3.69 0.71 -8.47
C SER A 209 -4.96 1.55 -8.34
N GLY A 210 -5.33 1.93 -7.11
CA GLY A 210 -6.51 2.77 -6.85
C GLY A 210 -6.43 4.15 -7.49
N VAL A 211 -5.25 4.79 -7.46
CA VAL A 211 -5.03 6.09 -8.10
C VAL A 211 -5.21 6.00 -9.60
N THR A 212 -4.62 4.98 -10.24
CA THR A 212 -4.76 4.74 -11.69
C THR A 212 -6.21 4.49 -12.09
N ILE A 213 -6.94 3.66 -11.33
CA ILE A 213 -8.35 3.36 -11.60
C ILE A 213 -9.21 4.62 -11.52
N LEU A 214 -9.00 5.45 -10.50
CA LEU A 214 -9.73 6.72 -10.32
C LEU A 214 -9.40 7.71 -11.43
N ALA A 215 -8.13 7.84 -11.80
CA ALA A 215 -7.68 8.79 -12.82
C ALA A 215 -8.12 8.39 -14.24
N LEU A 216 -7.96 7.11 -14.60
CA LEU A 216 -8.18 6.64 -15.97
C LEU A 216 -9.51 5.94 -16.18
N GLY A 217 -10.18 5.48 -15.12
CA GLY A 217 -11.43 4.72 -15.22
C GLY A 217 -12.52 5.47 -15.97
N GLY A 218 -12.61 6.79 -15.75
CA GLY A 218 -13.54 7.66 -16.47
C GLY A 218 -13.30 7.76 -17.98
N LEU A 219 -12.09 7.51 -18.45
CA LEU A 219 -11.71 7.49 -19.88
C LEU A 219 -11.80 6.08 -20.47
N LEU A 220 -11.31 5.08 -19.75
CA LEU A 220 -11.17 3.72 -20.24
C LEU A 220 -12.51 2.95 -20.24
N PHE A 221 -13.38 3.21 -19.28
CA PHE A 221 -14.68 2.55 -19.20
C PHE A 221 -15.59 2.90 -20.39
N PRO A 222 -15.79 4.18 -20.77
CA PRO A 222 -16.52 4.53 -21.97
C PRO A 222 -15.90 3.98 -23.26
N MET A 223 -14.56 3.90 -23.32
CA MET A 223 -13.85 3.34 -24.45
C MET A 223 -14.22 1.86 -24.67
N LEU A 224 -14.15 1.03 -23.60
CA LEU A 224 -14.56 -0.37 -23.65
C LEU A 224 -16.06 -0.54 -23.96
N SER A 225 -16.91 0.29 -23.34
CA SER A 225 -18.35 0.25 -23.53
C SER A 225 -18.75 0.61 -24.98
N LYS A 226 -18.06 1.58 -25.59
CA LYS A 226 -18.28 1.97 -26.98
C LYS A 226 -17.92 0.84 -27.96
N ASP A 227 -16.89 0.06 -27.63
CA ASP A 227 -16.46 -1.09 -28.42
C ASP A 227 -17.32 -2.36 -28.16
N GLY A 228 -18.41 -2.23 -27.35
CA GLY A 228 -19.40 -3.28 -27.12
C GLY A 228 -19.09 -4.24 -25.97
N TYR A 229 -18.03 -3.97 -25.17
CA TYR A 229 -17.72 -4.81 -24.00
C TYR A 229 -18.75 -4.60 -22.88
N ASN A 230 -19.17 -5.69 -22.23
CA ASN A 230 -20.14 -5.60 -21.16
C ASN A 230 -19.55 -4.88 -19.91
N LYS A 231 -20.45 -4.31 -19.08
CA LYS A 231 -20.09 -3.51 -17.92
C LYS A 231 -19.21 -4.28 -16.93
N ASN A 232 -19.55 -5.53 -16.63
CA ASN A 232 -18.83 -6.32 -15.62
C ASN A 232 -17.42 -6.67 -16.08
N PHE A 233 -17.27 -7.05 -17.36
CA PHE A 233 -15.98 -7.28 -17.99
C PHE A 233 -15.13 -6.01 -17.95
N SER A 234 -15.67 -4.86 -18.37
CA SER A 234 -14.96 -3.59 -18.42
C SER A 234 -14.45 -3.14 -17.04
N LEU A 235 -15.32 -3.21 -16.02
CA LEU A 235 -14.94 -2.89 -14.65
C LEU A 235 -13.89 -3.85 -14.10
N GLY A 236 -14.07 -5.16 -14.32
CA GLY A 236 -13.12 -6.18 -13.91
C GLY A 236 -11.75 -6.01 -14.56
N LEU A 237 -11.72 -5.74 -15.87
CA LEU A 237 -10.49 -5.52 -16.62
C LEU A 237 -9.74 -4.29 -16.12
N ILE A 238 -10.40 -3.13 -15.96
CA ILE A 238 -9.77 -1.89 -15.47
C ILE A 238 -9.19 -2.11 -14.06
N THR A 239 -9.95 -2.79 -13.18
CA THR A 239 -9.52 -3.08 -11.83
C THR A 239 -8.30 -4.00 -11.79
N ALA A 240 -8.32 -5.08 -12.57
CA ALA A 240 -7.19 -6.02 -12.66
C ALA A 240 -5.96 -5.35 -13.28
N SER A 241 -6.15 -4.57 -14.36
CA SER A 241 -5.09 -3.86 -15.07
C SER A 241 -4.34 -2.87 -14.17
N GLY A 242 -5.06 -2.20 -13.26
CA GLY A 242 -4.46 -1.29 -12.30
C GLY A 242 -3.43 -1.96 -11.37
N SER A 243 -3.50 -3.26 -11.15
CA SER A 243 -2.54 -3.98 -10.32
C SER A 243 -1.28 -4.43 -11.06
N ILE A 244 -1.31 -4.54 -12.38
CA ILE A 244 -0.18 -5.03 -13.20
C ILE A 244 1.02 -4.08 -13.12
N GLY A 245 0.76 -2.78 -13.15
CA GLY A 245 1.80 -1.76 -13.11
C GLY A 245 2.65 -1.79 -11.84
N LEU A 246 2.18 -2.44 -10.77
CA LEU A 246 2.97 -2.63 -9.55
C LEU A 246 4.20 -3.52 -9.76
N LEU A 247 4.28 -4.26 -10.86
CA LEU A 247 5.45 -5.08 -11.23
C LEU A 247 6.46 -4.32 -12.10
N PHE A 248 6.09 -3.17 -12.67
CA PHE A 248 6.99 -2.38 -13.53
C PHE A 248 7.67 -1.25 -12.77
N PRO A 249 8.96 -0.94 -13.07
CA PRO A 249 9.62 0.23 -12.52
C PRO A 249 8.97 1.54 -13.03
N PRO A 250 8.93 2.59 -12.18
CA PRO A 250 9.27 2.68 -10.76
C PRO A 250 8.08 2.32 -9.85
N SER A 251 8.02 1.09 -9.38
CA SER A 251 6.93 0.60 -8.53
C SER A 251 7.20 0.87 -7.05
N LEU A 252 6.27 1.52 -6.35
CA LEU A 252 6.38 1.81 -4.92
C LEU A 252 6.41 0.56 -4.03
N PRO A 253 5.57 -0.46 -4.24
CA PRO A 253 5.67 -1.71 -3.47
C PRO A 253 7.01 -2.42 -3.64
N LEU A 254 7.60 -2.40 -4.84
CA LEU A 254 8.91 -3.01 -5.09
C LEU A 254 10.03 -2.22 -4.40
N ILE A 255 9.95 -0.89 -4.37
CA ILE A 255 10.89 -0.04 -3.61
C ILE A 255 10.81 -0.37 -2.13
N LEU A 256 9.59 -0.41 -1.56
CA LEU A 256 9.38 -0.72 -0.15
C LEU A 256 9.91 -2.12 0.20
N TYR A 257 9.62 -3.10 -0.65
CA TYR A 257 10.15 -4.46 -0.48
C TYR A 257 11.68 -4.49 -0.52
N GLY A 258 12.31 -3.80 -1.48
CA GLY A 258 13.76 -3.70 -1.59
C GLY A 258 14.42 -3.11 -0.36
N VAL A 259 13.86 -2.01 0.16
CA VAL A 259 14.34 -1.35 1.38
C VAL A 259 14.20 -2.25 2.60
N THR A 260 13.06 -2.94 2.73
CA THR A 260 12.78 -3.82 3.89
C THR A 260 13.64 -5.08 3.87
N ALA A 261 13.76 -5.71 2.69
CA ALA A 261 14.54 -6.92 2.50
C ALA A 261 16.06 -6.68 2.38
N GLY A 262 16.52 -5.43 2.30
CA GLY A 262 17.94 -5.09 2.09
C GLY A 262 18.47 -5.51 0.72
N ILE A 263 17.60 -5.61 -0.30
CA ILE A 263 17.95 -6.05 -1.65
C ILE A 263 18.03 -4.83 -2.58
N SER A 264 18.93 -4.90 -3.58
CA SER A 264 19.07 -3.86 -4.59
C SER A 264 17.74 -3.59 -5.32
N ILE A 265 17.25 -2.35 -5.26
CA ILE A 265 16.02 -1.91 -5.93
C ILE A 265 16.10 -2.15 -7.44
N LYS A 266 17.28 -1.91 -8.04
CA LYS A 266 17.52 -2.19 -9.46
C LYS A 266 17.30 -3.67 -9.80
N SER A 267 17.79 -4.58 -8.96
CA SER A 267 17.62 -6.02 -9.19
C SER A 267 16.17 -6.45 -9.09
N ILE A 268 15.41 -5.89 -8.15
CA ILE A 268 13.98 -6.17 -7.97
C ILE A 268 13.18 -5.63 -9.16
N PHE A 269 13.50 -4.45 -9.65
CA PHE A 269 12.86 -3.88 -10.84
C PHE A 269 13.07 -4.75 -12.07
N LEU A 270 14.29 -5.22 -12.32
CA LEU A 270 14.57 -6.13 -13.41
C LEU A 270 13.83 -7.47 -13.26
N ALA A 271 13.76 -8.01 -12.04
CA ALA A 271 13.01 -9.23 -11.76
C ALA A 271 11.49 -9.07 -11.97
N GLY A 272 10.94 -7.88 -11.73
CA GLY A 272 9.50 -7.59 -11.92
C GLY A 272 9.05 -7.50 -13.37
N ILE A 273 9.94 -7.12 -14.30
CA ILE A 273 9.59 -6.92 -15.71
C ILE A 273 9.09 -8.23 -16.35
N ILE A 274 9.76 -9.34 -16.13
CA ILE A 274 9.40 -10.62 -16.76
C ILE A 274 8.00 -11.09 -16.34
N PRO A 275 7.66 -11.21 -15.04
CA PRO A 275 6.31 -11.57 -14.64
C PRO A 275 5.27 -10.52 -15.03
N GLY A 276 5.63 -9.23 -15.05
CA GLY A 276 4.74 -8.15 -15.50
C GLY A 276 4.34 -8.29 -16.96
N VAL A 277 5.30 -8.49 -17.85
CA VAL A 277 5.05 -8.76 -19.27
C VAL A 277 4.24 -10.04 -19.46
N PHE A 278 4.56 -11.09 -18.73
CA PHE A 278 3.84 -12.36 -18.79
C PHE A 278 2.36 -12.20 -18.39
N LEU A 279 2.08 -11.43 -17.34
CA LEU A 279 0.71 -11.12 -16.93
C LEU A 279 -0.05 -10.30 -17.98
N ILE A 280 0.59 -9.30 -18.61
CA ILE A 280 -0.03 -8.56 -19.70
C ILE A 280 -0.42 -9.51 -20.85
N ILE A 281 0.46 -10.43 -21.24
CA ILE A 281 0.20 -11.39 -22.30
C ILE A 281 -0.97 -12.31 -21.92
N ILE A 282 -0.96 -12.90 -20.71
CA ILE A 282 -2.04 -13.79 -20.25
C ILE A 282 -3.38 -13.07 -20.22
N LEU A 283 -3.42 -11.88 -19.64
CA LEU A 283 -4.66 -11.10 -19.54
C LEU A 283 -5.14 -10.59 -20.90
N SER A 284 -4.22 -10.31 -21.83
CA SER A 284 -4.58 -9.98 -23.21
C SER A 284 -5.25 -11.15 -23.92
N ILE A 285 -4.66 -12.35 -23.78
CA ILE A 285 -5.22 -13.58 -24.32
C ILE A 285 -6.59 -13.88 -23.68
N TRP A 286 -6.66 -13.81 -22.36
CA TRP A 286 -7.92 -14.03 -21.63
C TRP A 286 -9.00 -13.04 -22.07
N SER A 287 -8.65 -11.76 -22.21
CA SER A 287 -9.58 -10.71 -22.64
C SER A 287 -10.11 -10.94 -24.05
N TYR A 288 -9.28 -11.47 -24.93
CA TYR A 288 -9.69 -11.84 -26.29
C TYR A 288 -10.78 -12.93 -26.29
N PHE A 289 -10.62 -13.97 -25.46
CA PHE A 289 -11.60 -15.07 -25.39
C PHE A 289 -12.84 -14.73 -24.55
N SER A 290 -12.69 -13.90 -23.51
CA SER A 290 -13.78 -13.61 -22.55
C SER A 290 -14.60 -12.38 -22.93
N GLY A 291 -14.15 -11.57 -23.87
CA GLY A 291 -14.73 -10.27 -24.20
C GLY A 291 -16.08 -10.29 -24.88
N GLU A 292 -16.60 -11.46 -25.35
CA GLU A 292 -17.92 -11.67 -25.98
C GLU A 292 -18.30 -10.69 -27.13
N VAL A 293 -17.34 -9.94 -27.64
CA VAL A 293 -17.61 -8.94 -28.68
C VAL A 293 -17.55 -9.59 -30.07
N LYS A 294 -18.71 -9.66 -30.74
CA LYS A 294 -18.86 -10.33 -32.03
C LYS A 294 -18.38 -9.50 -33.24
N HIS A 295 -18.26 -8.18 -33.07
CA HIS A 295 -17.86 -7.29 -34.18
C HIS A 295 -16.97 -6.17 -33.64
N ILE A 296 -15.67 -6.38 -33.72
CA ILE A 296 -14.68 -5.30 -33.50
C ILE A 296 -14.26 -4.81 -34.86
N GLU A 297 -14.46 -3.53 -35.18
CA GLU A 297 -13.83 -2.91 -36.32
C GLU A 297 -12.32 -2.95 -36.17
N ILE A 298 -11.67 -3.85 -36.89
CA ILE A 298 -10.20 -3.95 -36.88
C ILE A 298 -9.64 -2.83 -37.74
N ASN A 299 -9.07 -1.81 -37.14
CA ASN A 299 -8.36 -0.78 -37.87
C ASN A 299 -7.10 -1.36 -38.52
N LYS A 300 -6.79 -0.97 -39.77
CA LYS A 300 -5.52 -1.36 -40.38
C LYS A 300 -4.36 -0.68 -39.65
N PHE A 301 -3.28 -1.42 -39.46
CA PHE A 301 -2.08 -0.85 -38.86
C PHE A 301 -1.48 0.22 -39.77
N ASP A 302 -1.36 1.45 -39.24
CA ASP A 302 -0.68 2.56 -39.91
C ASP A 302 0.63 2.88 -39.21
N PHE A 303 1.72 2.42 -39.79
CA PHE A 303 3.06 2.63 -39.27
C PHE A 303 3.42 4.13 -39.17
N ARG A 304 2.95 4.95 -40.13
CA ARG A 304 3.25 6.41 -40.10
C ARG A 304 2.55 7.09 -38.92
N LEU A 305 1.29 6.70 -38.68
CA LEU A 305 0.52 7.22 -37.54
C LEU A 305 1.15 6.78 -36.22
N ALA A 306 1.51 5.51 -36.09
CA ALA A 306 2.15 4.99 -34.87
C ALA A 306 3.50 5.69 -34.59
N LEU A 307 4.32 5.90 -35.61
CA LEU A 307 5.61 6.60 -35.48
C LEU A 307 5.41 8.09 -35.12
N LYS A 308 4.46 8.76 -35.78
CA LYS A 308 4.16 10.17 -35.50
C LYS A 308 3.66 10.36 -34.07
N THR A 309 2.67 9.60 -33.64
CA THR A 309 2.12 9.68 -32.28
C THR A 309 3.16 9.34 -31.22
N SER A 310 3.99 8.32 -31.46
CA SER A 310 5.11 7.98 -30.54
C SER A 310 6.14 9.10 -30.46
N TRP A 311 6.45 9.78 -31.56
CA TRP A 311 7.37 10.91 -31.55
C TRP A 311 6.80 12.14 -30.81
N GLU A 312 5.50 12.42 -30.98
CA GLU A 312 4.81 13.50 -30.27
C GLU A 312 4.73 13.25 -28.78
N THR A 313 4.70 11.99 -28.35
CA THR A 313 4.54 11.55 -26.93
C THR A 313 5.85 10.98 -26.36
N LYS A 314 6.98 11.22 -27.00
CA LYS A 314 8.25 10.62 -26.59
C LYS A 314 8.64 10.93 -25.14
N TRP A 315 8.38 12.15 -24.68
CA TRP A 315 8.74 12.56 -23.33
C TRP A 315 7.96 11.80 -22.27
N GLU A 316 6.67 11.56 -22.51
CA GLU A 316 5.81 10.79 -21.62
C GLU A 316 6.21 9.31 -21.61
N LEU A 317 6.59 8.75 -22.75
CA LEU A 317 7.04 7.34 -22.85
C LEU A 317 8.38 7.11 -22.14
N PHE A 318 9.27 8.10 -22.09
CA PHE A 318 10.59 7.99 -21.46
C PHE A 318 10.57 8.31 -19.95
N ILE A 319 9.48 8.84 -19.38
CA ILE A 319 9.41 9.14 -17.92
C ILE A 319 9.78 7.95 -17.03
N PRO A 320 9.39 6.67 -17.32
CA PRO A 320 9.72 5.54 -16.46
C PRO A 320 11.15 5.04 -16.57
N ILE A 321 11.93 5.51 -17.53
CA ILE A 321 13.29 5.04 -17.86
C ILE A 321 14.34 5.97 -17.26
#